data_110dcce265fc1578ea6fd5f64199c90b
#
_entry.id   110dcce265fc1578ea6fd5f64199c90b
#
_cell.length_a   1.000
_cell.length_b   1.000
_cell.length_c   1.000
_cell.angle_alpha   90.00
_cell.angle_beta   90.00
_cell.angle_gamma   90.00
#
_symmetry.space_group_name_H-M   'P 1'
#
loop_
_entity.id
_entity.type
_entity.pdbx_description
1 polymer ?
#
loop_
_entity_poly.entity_id
_entity_poly.type
_entity_poly.pdbx_seq_one_letter_code
_entity_poly.pdbx_strand_id
1 'polypeptide(L)'
;MRAFRDFLRDLTLRPQGATLVLAGFLPIFAIVSMFPLVASMIQHFASDPDARAKVPLMVTAPGLTIAILSPFAGYFVDRFGRRRPLLIATFFYGFFGAAPYLLDDLDLIFASRLMLGVCEAAILTVINTLIADYWEDRGRRNWLFLQGVAGPFLSTGVIILSGTVASIRWNGGFLVYLVAFPIWLAMLLFLFEPKATKPESAAAAGARVAKPPFPLGAAVLVGAMTLFSAMLYYVFIVNGSLVFAEVGVTDPGQVGELSAIPTLFIIVGAFCFRLLAGRSNPVQIAAFLGTLGLGLAAIGFAHDVQQLRLALCIQQIGAGMAVPTLIAWAQTKFPFEHRGRGMGIWSSAFFLGQFVSPAMVHQFDLFGGSMQGAFRLAGFIALAVTVGALALPLRRSSPLPSAKS
;
A
#
# COMPACT_ATOMS: atom_id res chain seq x y z
N MET A 1 10.87 13.73 -27.62
CA MET A 1 10.63 15.10 -27.16
C MET A 1 9.18 15.57 -27.36
N ARG A 2 8.56 15.42 -28.54
CA ARG A 2 7.15 15.84 -28.76
C ARG A 2 6.18 15.14 -27.80
N ALA A 3 6.24 13.82 -27.65
CA ALA A 3 5.36 13.07 -26.76
C ALA A 3 5.48 13.46 -25.27
N PHE A 4 6.67 13.83 -24.80
CA PHE A 4 6.91 14.31 -23.44
C PHE A 4 6.36 15.74 -23.25
N ARG A 5 6.49 16.59 -24.25
CA ARG A 5 5.93 17.95 -24.22
C ARG A 5 4.40 17.92 -24.25
N ASP A 6 3.80 17.04 -25.05
CA ASP A 6 2.35 16.84 -25.09
C ASP A 6 1.82 16.26 -23.78
N PHE A 7 2.56 15.34 -23.17
CA PHE A 7 2.28 14.81 -21.83
C PHE A 7 2.31 15.91 -20.76
N LEU A 8 3.33 16.77 -20.75
CA LEU A 8 3.41 17.89 -19.80
C LEU A 8 2.28 18.90 -20.03
N ARG A 9 1.92 19.17 -21.30
CA ARG A 9 0.81 20.07 -21.64
C ARG A 9 -0.53 19.50 -21.17
N ASP A 10 -0.76 18.20 -21.30
CA ASP A 10 -1.96 17.54 -20.79
C ASP A 10 -2.06 17.60 -19.26
N LEU A 11 -0.92 17.56 -18.57
CA LEU A 11 -0.82 17.72 -17.11
C LEU A 11 -1.16 19.13 -16.64
N THR A 12 -0.59 20.15 -17.30
CA THR A 12 -0.78 21.56 -16.91
C THR A 12 -2.18 22.09 -17.25
N LEU A 13 -2.82 21.53 -18.25
CA LEU A 13 -4.16 21.95 -18.72
C LEU A 13 -5.31 21.19 -18.06
N ARG A 14 -5.04 20.20 -17.21
CA ARG A 14 -6.09 19.37 -16.60
C ARG A 14 -5.89 19.25 -15.09
N PRO A 15 -6.28 20.29 -14.32
CA PRO A 15 -6.13 20.30 -12.86
C PRO A 15 -6.86 19.13 -12.16
N GLN A 16 -7.88 18.57 -12.80
CA GLN A 16 -8.60 17.39 -12.29
C GLN A 16 -7.65 16.18 -12.12
N GLY A 17 -6.76 15.94 -13.09
CA GLY A 17 -5.84 14.82 -13.03
C GLY A 17 -4.79 14.99 -11.92
N ALA A 18 -4.20 16.18 -11.79
CA ALA A 18 -3.28 16.47 -10.70
C ALA A 18 -3.94 16.30 -9.32
N THR A 19 -5.19 16.78 -9.19
CA THR A 19 -5.99 16.63 -7.96
C THR A 19 -6.22 15.14 -7.63
N LEU A 20 -6.57 14.31 -8.62
CA LEU A 20 -6.79 12.87 -8.40
C LEU A 20 -5.50 12.12 -8.09
N VAL A 21 -4.35 12.50 -8.67
CA VAL A 21 -3.05 11.93 -8.32
C VAL A 21 -2.70 12.22 -6.87
N LEU A 22 -2.83 13.49 -6.44
CA LEU A 22 -2.57 13.89 -5.05
C LEU A 22 -3.53 13.19 -4.07
N ALA A 23 -4.81 13.12 -4.43
CA ALA A 23 -5.81 12.45 -3.63
C ALA A 23 -5.59 10.93 -3.53
N GLY A 24 -5.18 10.30 -4.63
CA GLY A 24 -4.85 8.86 -4.66
C GLY A 24 -3.65 8.51 -3.81
N PHE A 25 -2.88 9.51 -3.39
CA PHE A 25 -1.74 9.35 -2.52
C PHE A 25 -2.11 9.37 -1.02
N LEU A 26 -3.27 9.91 -0.64
CA LEU A 26 -3.69 10.03 0.76
C LEU A 26 -3.64 8.70 1.54
N PRO A 27 -4.11 7.54 1.03
CA PRO A 27 -4.02 6.28 1.77
C PRO A 27 -2.59 5.78 1.99
N ILE A 28 -1.68 6.02 1.03
CA ILE A 28 -0.25 5.71 1.20
C ILE A 28 0.37 6.66 2.23
N PHE A 29 -0.02 7.93 2.15
CA PHE A 29 0.39 8.98 3.05
C PHE A 29 0.11 8.63 4.52
N ALA A 30 -1.05 8.04 4.80
CA ALA A 30 -1.47 7.68 6.15
C ALA A 30 -0.49 6.74 6.85
N ILE A 31 -0.04 5.69 6.19
CA ILE A 31 0.88 4.73 6.80
C ILE A 31 2.33 5.24 6.79
N VAL A 32 2.74 5.92 5.72
CA VAL A 32 4.11 6.38 5.55
C VAL A 32 4.45 7.52 6.52
N SER A 33 3.49 8.42 6.81
CA SER A 33 3.68 9.49 7.80
C SER A 33 3.87 8.98 9.22
N MET A 34 3.34 7.80 9.54
CA MET A 34 3.46 7.20 10.85
C MET A 34 4.82 6.52 11.09
N PHE A 35 5.55 6.19 10.02
CA PHE A 35 6.80 5.43 10.09
C PHE A 35 7.82 6.02 11.11
N PRO A 36 8.19 7.31 11.08
CA PRO A 36 9.15 7.85 12.04
C PRO A 36 8.59 8.01 13.47
N LEU A 37 7.26 7.96 13.65
CA LEU A 37 6.61 8.25 14.92
C LEU A 37 6.50 7.05 15.86
N VAL A 38 6.55 5.81 15.34
CA VAL A 38 6.24 4.61 16.13
C VAL A 38 7.12 4.49 17.38
N ALA A 39 8.42 4.71 17.25
CA ALA A 39 9.34 4.61 18.39
C ALA A 39 9.06 5.69 19.46
N SER A 40 8.87 6.95 19.04
CA SER A 40 8.56 8.05 19.95
C SER A 40 7.19 7.92 20.63
N MET A 41 6.20 7.36 19.92
CA MET A 41 4.90 7.04 20.50
C MET A 41 4.98 5.95 21.57
N ILE A 42 5.71 4.86 21.32
CA ILE A 42 5.93 3.81 22.34
C ILE A 42 6.62 4.40 23.56
N GLN A 43 7.60 5.29 23.37
CA GLN A 43 8.27 5.97 24.47
C GLN A 43 7.33 6.90 25.26
N HIS A 44 6.46 7.67 24.56
CA HIS A 44 5.49 8.56 25.21
C HIS A 44 4.47 7.78 26.06
N PHE A 45 3.98 6.65 25.55
CA PHE A 45 3.04 5.78 26.24
C PHE A 45 3.70 4.63 27.04
N ALA A 46 4.96 4.80 27.47
CA ALA A 46 5.71 3.77 28.20
C ALA A 46 5.07 3.34 29.53
N SER A 47 4.14 4.12 30.08
CA SER A 47 3.32 3.77 31.25
C SER A 47 2.26 2.71 30.97
N ASP A 48 1.84 2.52 29.71
CA ASP A 48 0.95 1.44 29.28
C ASP A 48 1.81 0.19 28.96
N PRO A 49 1.64 -0.94 29.72
CA PRO A 49 2.41 -2.16 29.48
C PRO A 49 2.27 -2.72 28.07
N ASP A 50 1.13 -2.45 27.43
CA ASP A 50 0.79 -2.93 26.10
C ASP A 50 1.19 -1.98 24.97
N ALA A 51 1.77 -0.81 25.27
CA ALA A 51 2.09 0.22 24.26
C ALA A 51 2.92 -0.33 23.10
N ARG A 52 3.89 -1.22 23.39
CA ARG A 52 4.76 -1.85 22.39
C ARG A 52 3.99 -2.71 21.37
N ALA A 53 2.85 -3.30 21.78
CA ALA A 53 1.97 -4.06 20.90
C ALA A 53 0.89 -3.18 20.26
N LYS A 54 0.27 -2.27 21.05
CA LYS A 54 -0.85 -1.43 20.62
C LYS A 54 -0.43 -0.37 19.58
N VAL A 55 0.70 0.30 19.76
CA VAL A 55 1.12 1.40 18.87
C VAL A 55 1.31 0.93 17.41
N PRO A 56 2.05 -0.16 17.10
CA PRO A 56 2.14 -0.66 15.74
C PRO A 56 0.79 -1.13 15.16
N LEU A 57 -0.08 -1.74 15.98
CA LEU A 57 -1.45 -2.13 15.57
C LEU A 57 -2.30 -0.91 15.22
N MET A 58 -2.17 0.17 15.99
CA MET A 58 -2.86 1.43 15.73
C MET A 58 -2.44 2.05 14.39
N VAL A 59 -1.16 2.00 14.04
CA VAL A 59 -0.65 2.47 12.74
C VAL A 59 -1.30 1.72 11.59
N THR A 60 -1.56 0.43 11.77
CA THR A 60 -2.13 -0.45 10.73
C THR A 60 -3.65 -0.63 10.83
N ALA A 61 -4.29 -0.05 11.83
CA ALA A 61 -5.75 -0.13 12.05
C ALA A 61 -6.58 0.31 10.81
N PRO A 62 -6.19 1.34 10.02
CA PRO A 62 -6.89 1.66 8.78
C PRO A 62 -6.96 0.45 7.82
N GLY A 63 -5.91 -0.37 7.76
CA GLY A 63 -5.89 -1.58 6.94
C GLY A 63 -6.99 -2.57 7.28
N LEU A 64 -7.32 -2.75 8.56
CA LEU A 64 -8.45 -3.60 8.98
C LEU A 64 -9.77 -3.12 8.39
N THR A 65 -10.05 -1.83 8.51
CA THR A 65 -11.29 -1.25 8.00
C THR A 65 -11.37 -1.32 6.48
N ILE A 66 -10.27 -1.05 5.78
CA ILE A 66 -10.19 -1.20 4.32
C ILE A 66 -10.42 -2.66 3.92
N ALA A 67 -9.82 -3.63 4.61
CA ALA A 67 -9.98 -5.05 4.32
C ALA A 67 -11.46 -5.49 4.42
N ILE A 68 -12.19 -4.99 5.42
CA ILE A 68 -13.61 -5.29 5.63
C ILE A 68 -14.48 -4.60 4.57
N LEU A 69 -14.20 -3.34 4.24
CA LEU A 69 -15.04 -2.52 3.37
C LEU A 69 -14.76 -2.72 1.87
N SER A 70 -13.55 -3.14 1.48
CA SER A 70 -13.16 -3.31 0.07
C SER A 70 -14.12 -4.15 -0.78
N PRO A 71 -14.71 -5.27 -0.30
CA PRO A 71 -15.66 -6.04 -1.10
C PRO A 71 -16.95 -5.30 -1.42
N PHE A 72 -17.33 -4.32 -0.60
CA PHE A 72 -18.59 -3.57 -0.70
C PHE A 72 -18.41 -2.20 -1.38
N ALA A 73 -17.18 -1.76 -1.55
CA ALA A 73 -16.86 -0.41 -1.99
C ALA A 73 -17.46 -0.06 -3.38
N GLY A 74 -17.45 -1.01 -4.31
CA GLY A 74 -18.08 -0.84 -5.62
C GLY A 74 -19.57 -0.56 -5.54
N TYR A 75 -20.31 -1.29 -4.71
CA TYR A 75 -21.76 -1.08 -4.52
C TYR A 75 -22.07 0.34 -4.00
N PHE A 76 -21.26 0.84 -3.05
CA PHE A 76 -21.45 2.20 -2.52
C PHE A 76 -21.21 3.27 -3.60
N VAL A 77 -20.15 3.12 -4.40
CA VAL A 77 -19.84 4.05 -5.50
C VAL A 77 -20.94 4.09 -6.55
N ASP A 78 -21.49 2.94 -6.91
CA ASP A 78 -22.57 2.84 -7.90
C ASP A 78 -23.88 3.48 -7.41
N ARG A 79 -24.15 3.42 -6.09
CA ARG A 79 -25.38 3.95 -5.49
C ARG A 79 -25.33 5.45 -5.21
N PHE A 80 -24.21 5.97 -4.72
CA PHE A 80 -24.11 7.36 -4.21
C PHE A 80 -23.37 8.31 -5.17
N GLY A 81 -22.92 7.81 -6.33
CA GLY A 81 -22.08 8.55 -7.26
C GLY A 81 -20.61 8.56 -6.83
N ARG A 82 -19.78 9.33 -7.53
CA ARG A 82 -18.33 9.34 -7.33
C ARG A 82 -17.85 10.54 -6.52
N ARG A 83 -18.26 11.75 -6.94
CA ARG A 83 -17.73 13.00 -6.39
C ARG A 83 -18.11 13.23 -4.92
N ARG A 84 -19.37 13.01 -4.55
CA ARG A 84 -19.86 13.29 -3.19
C ARG A 84 -19.20 12.41 -2.13
N PRO A 85 -19.16 11.05 -2.28
CA PRO A 85 -18.46 10.21 -1.32
C PRO A 85 -16.99 10.56 -1.18
N LEU A 86 -16.31 10.92 -2.28
CA LEU A 86 -14.90 11.31 -2.25
C LEU A 86 -14.67 12.59 -1.44
N LEU A 87 -15.51 13.62 -1.66
CA LEU A 87 -15.42 14.87 -0.90
C LEU A 87 -15.65 14.66 0.61
N ILE A 88 -16.68 13.90 0.96
CA ILE A 88 -16.98 13.57 2.36
C ILE A 88 -15.81 12.79 2.98
N ALA A 89 -15.35 11.75 2.32
CA ALA A 89 -14.26 10.91 2.79
C ALA A 89 -12.95 11.71 2.96
N THR A 90 -12.59 12.58 2.01
CA THR A 90 -11.37 13.37 2.09
C THR A 90 -11.42 14.42 3.21
N PHE A 91 -12.58 15.03 3.44
CA PHE A 91 -12.76 15.96 4.57
C PHE A 91 -12.54 15.25 5.91
N PHE A 92 -13.25 14.13 6.12
CA PHE A 92 -13.12 13.36 7.36
C PHE A 92 -11.76 12.64 7.49
N TYR A 93 -11.10 12.31 6.39
CA TYR A 93 -9.72 11.84 6.41
C TYR A 93 -8.78 12.85 7.07
N GLY A 94 -8.88 14.13 6.71
CA GLY A 94 -8.09 15.18 7.35
C GLY A 94 -8.42 15.32 8.85
N PHE A 95 -9.70 15.26 9.20
CA PHE A 95 -10.17 15.36 10.58
C PHE A 95 -9.69 14.18 11.44
N PHE A 96 -10.00 12.93 11.06
CA PHE A 96 -9.58 11.75 11.82
C PHE A 96 -8.08 11.54 11.77
N GLY A 97 -7.43 11.94 10.66
CA GLY A 97 -5.99 11.90 10.50
C GLY A 97 -5.26 12.77 11.52
N ALA A 98 -5.72 14.00 11.70
CA ALA A 98 -5.11 14.98 12.60
C ALA A 98 -5.61 14.83 14.06
N ALA A 99 -6.71 14.13 14.32
CA ALA A 99 -7.30 14.00 15.65
C ALA A 99 -6.31 13.60 16.77
N PRO A 100 -5.36 12.65 16.55
CA PRO A 100 -4.39 12.26 17.57
C PRO A 100 -3.45 13.37 18.03
N TYR A 101 -3.36 14.48 17.31
CA TYR A 101 -2.63 15.65 17.80
C TYR A 101 -3.25 16.23 19.09
N LEU A 102 -4.55 16.02 19.29
CA LEU A 102 -5.33 16.50 20.45
C LEU A 102 -5.66 15.37 21.43
N LEU A 103 -5.31 14.12 21.12
CA LEU A 103 -5.63 12.97 21.95
C LEU A 103 -4.37 12.46 22.66
N ASP A 104 -4.55 12.00 23.88
CA ASP A 104 -3.49 11.43 24.73
C ASP A 104 -3.92 10.08 25.34
N ASP A 105 -4.81 9.39 24.61
CA ASP A 105 -5.33 8.07 24.96
C ASP A 105 -5.20 7.15 23.75
N LEU A 106 -4.53 5.98 23.96
CA LEU A 106 -4.25 5.04 22.87
C LEU A 106 -5.52 4.44 22.24
N ASP A 107 -6.57 4.22 23.03
CA ASP A 107 -7.81 3.60 22.53
C ASP A 107 -8.59 4.61 21.66
N LEU A 108 -8.62 5.89 22.07
CA LEU A 108 -9.20 6.96 21.25
C LEU A 108 -8.40 7.20 19.97
N ILE A 109 -7.08 7.16 20.04
CA ILE A 109 -6.21 7.23 18.86
C ILE A 109 -6.49 6.04 17.95
N PHE A 110 -6.59 4.83 18.49
CA PHE A 110 -6.92 3.62 17.72
C PHE A 110 -8.29 3.76 17.00
N ALA A 111 -9.31 4.23 17.73
CA ALA A 111 -10.62 4.50 17.15
C ALA A 111 -10.57 5.51 15.99
N SER A 112 -9.78 6.59 16.15
CA SER A 112 -9.57 7.58 15.06
C SER A 112 -8.93 6.96 13.83
N ARG A 113 -8.01 5.98 14.00
CA ARG A 113 -7.37 5.24 12.90
C ARG A 113 -8.35 4.31 12.18
N LEU A 114 -9.25 3.65 12.90
CA LEU A 114 -10.31 2.85 12.27
C LEU A 114 -11.23 3.74 11.42
N MET A 115 -11.64 4.91 11.92
CA MET A 115 -12.45 5.87 11.17
C MET A 115 -11.70 6.44 9.96
N LEU A 116 -10.40 6.68 10.09
CA LEU A 116 -9.52 7.05 8.97
C LEU A 116 -9.57 5.97 7.86
N GLY A 117 -9.53 4.70 8.23
CA GLY A 117 -9.60 3.58 7.28
C GLY A 117 -10.93 3.50 6.52
N VAL A 118 -12.06 3.91 7.14
CA VAL A 118 -13.34 4.06 6.41
C VAL A 118 -13.19 5.09 5.29
N CYS A 119 -12.56 6.22 5.59
CA CYS A 119 -12.30 7.27 4.61
C CYS A 119 -11.37 6.78 3.50
N GLU A 120 -10.30 6.06 3.85
CA GLU A 120 -9.34 5.51 2.89
C GLU A 120 -9.98 4.50 1.93
N ALA A 121 -10.84 3.62 2.43
CA ALA A 121 -11.57 2.65 1.60
C ALA A 121 -12.40 3.35 0.52
N ALA A 122 -13.08 4.44 0.89
CA ALA A 122 -13.85 5.25 -0.06
C ALA A 122 -12.94 5.97 -1.07
N ILE A 123 -11.86 6.61 -0.59
CA ILE A 123 -10.90 7.34 -1.42
C ILE A 123 -10.27 6.40 -2.46
N LEU A 124 -9.73 5.24 -2.05
CA LEU A 124 -9.10 4.26 -2.93
C LEU A 124 -10.04 3.80 -4.04
N THR A 125 -11.28 3.50 -3.69
CA THR A 125 -12.28 2.98 -4.64
C THR A 125 -12.70 4.04 -5.64
N VAL A 126 -13.03 5.24 -5.15
CA VAL A 126 -13.59 6.30 -5.99
C VAL A 126 -12.54 6.88 -6.93
N ILE A 127 -11.29 7.08 -6.47
CA ILE A 127 -10.24 7.68 -7.31
C ILE A 127 -9.93 6.81 -8.52
N ASN A 128 -9.77 5.49 -8.33
CA ASN A 128 -9.51 4.58 -9.44
C ASN A 128 -10.66 4.58 -10.46
N THR A 129 -11.90 4.71 -9.97
CA THR A 129 -13.09 4.81 -10.84
C THR A 129 -13.13 6.14 -11.59
N LEU A 130 -12.86 7.27 -10.92
CA LEU A 130 -12.86 8.59 -11.55
C LEU A 130 -11.78 8.73 -12.62
N ILE A 131 -10.58 8.16 -12.40
CA ILE A 131 -9.53 8.13 -13.41
C ILE A 131 -10.00 7.36 -14.65
N ALA A 132 -10.74 6.27 -14.47
CA ALA A 132 -11.29 5.50 -15.58
C ALA A 132 -12.46 6.23 -16.28
N ASP A 133 -13.26 6.99 -15.53
CA ASP A 133 -14.43 7.71 -16.06
C ASP A 133 -14.03 9.03 -16.77
N TYR A 134 -12.93 9.67 -16.36
CA TYR A 134 -12.50 10.97 -16.92
C TYR A 134 -11.64 10.83 -18.18
N TRP A 135 -10.93 9.70 -18.33
CA TRP A 135 -9.98 9.52 -19.44
C TRP A 135 -10.16 8.16 -20.11
N GLU A 136 -10.04 8.18 -21.44
CA GLU A 136 -9.89 6.98 -22.26
C GLU A 136 -8.55 6.29 -22.00
N ASP A 137 -8.36 5.09 -22.56
CA ASP A 137 -7.23 4.18 -22.29
C ASP A 137 -5.85 4.84 -22.27
N ARG A 138 -5.55 5.75 -23.21
CA ARG A 138 -4.23 6.42 -23.27
C ARG A 138 -4.08 7.42 -22.13
N GLY A 139 -5.09 8.25 -21.89
CA GLY A 139 -5.08 9.24 -20.81
C GLY A 139 -5.03 8.56 -19.44
N ARG A 140 -5.84 7.52 -19.25
CA ARG A 140 -5.84 6.71 -18.02
C ARG A 140 -4.46 6.13 -17.71
N ARG A 141 -3.77 5.53 -18.71
CA ARG A 141 -2.40 5.02 -18.53
C ARG A 141 -1.41 6.11 -18.13
N ASN A 142 -1.52 7.29 -18.70
CA ASN A 142 -0.63 8.42 -18.39
C ASN A 142 -0.81 8.89 -16.94
N TRP A 143 -2.05 9.01 -16.46
CA TRP A 143 -2.33 9.43 -15.09
C TRP A 143 -1.93 8.37 -14.06
N LEU A 144 -2.20 7.08 -14.32
CA LEU A 144 -1.74 5.98 -13.47
C LEU A 144 -0.21 5.87 -13.43
N PHE A 145 0.47 6.11 -14.56
CA PHE A 145 1.92 6.17 -14.62
C PHE A 145 2.47 7.32 -13.77
N LEU A 146 1.88 8.53 -13.89
CA LEU A 146 2.27 9.67 -13.08
C LEU A 146 2.07 9.39 -11.59
N GLN A 147 0.96 8.79 -11.20
CA GLN A 147 0.70 8.39 -9.81
C GLN A 147 1.78 7.43 -9.29
N GLY A 148 2.17 6.45 -10.10
CA GLY A 148 3.23 5.50 -9.76
C GLY A 148 4.61 6.15 -9.61
N VAL A 149 4.94 7.15 -10.46
CA VAL A 149 6.23 7.87 -10.38
C VAL A 149 6.22 8.89 -9.24
N ALA A 150 5.13 9.64 -9.06
CA ALA A 150 5.03 10.65 -8.01
C ALA A 150 5.01 10.02 -6.60
N GLY A 151 4.44 8.83 -6.45
CA GLY A 151 4.28 8.14 -5.18
C GLY A 151 5.54 8.10 -4.32
N PRO A 152 6.66 7.53 -4.78
CA PRO A 152 7.89 7.44 -4.00
C PRO A 152 8.47 8.81 -3.59
N PHE A 153 8.40 9.82 -4.45
CA PHE A 153 8.88 11.17 -4.13
C PHE A 153 7.99 11.84 -3.07
N LEU A 154 6.67 11.71 -3.20
CA LEU A 154 5.73 12.22 -2.20
C LEU A 154 5.90 11.49 -0.87
N SER A 155 6.08 10.15 -0.88
CA SER A 155 6.37 9.37 0.33
C SER A 155 7.62 9.85 1.03
N THR A 156 8.71 10.06 0.29
CA THR A 156 9.97 10.59 0.83
C THR A 156 9.77 11.94 1.50
N GLY A 157 9.07 12.86 0.83
CA GLY A 157 8.76 14.18 1.39
C GLY A 157 7.93 14.10 2.67
N VAL A 158 6.95 13.19 2.71
CA VAL A 158 6.10 12.96 3.88
C VAL A 158 6.87 12.36 5.05
N ILE A 159 7.75 11.40 4.81
CA ILE A 159 8.59 10.79 5.86
C ILE A 159 9.45 11.88 6.52
N ILE A 160 10.13 12.71 5.72
CA ILE A 160 10.96 13.81 6.23
C ILE A 160 10.10 14.80 7.02
N LEU A 161 9.01 15.30 6.43
CA LEU A 161 8.13 16.29 7.06
C LEU A 161 7.55 15.76 8.37
N SER A 162 7.02 14.55 8.36
CA SER A 162 6.43 13.91 9.54
C SER A 162 7.46 13.72 10.64
N GLY A 163 8.65 13.23 10.29
CA GLY A 163 9.76 13.07 11.23
C GLY A 163 10.21 14.40 11.85
N THR A 164 10.40 15.45 11.02
CA THR A 164 10.81 16.78 11.48
C THR A 164 9.80 17.40 12.43
N VAL A 165 8.50 17.29 12.14
CA VAL A 165 7.48 17.82 13.04
C VAL A 165 7.34 16.97 14.30
N ALA A 166 7.57 15.65 14.20
CA ALA A 166 7.55 14.75 15.34
C ALA A 166 8.73 14.94 16.30
N SER A 167 9.89 15.42 15.84
CA SER A 167 11.00 15.76 16.73
C SER A 167 10.73 17.01 17.59
N ILE A 168 9.79 17.87 17.20
CA ILE A 168 9.35 19.00 18.01
C ILE A 168 8.35 18.55 19.10
N ARG A 169 7.42 17.67 18.72
CA ARG A 169 6.41 17.11 19.62
C ARG A 169 6.04 15.70 19.15
N TRP A 170 6.00 14.72 20.06
CA TRP A 170 5.77 13.30 19.74
C TRP A 170 4.57 13.05 18.81
N ASN A 171 3.51 13.82 18.92
CA ASN A 171 2.30 13.72 18.09
C ASN A 171 2.24 14.76 16.95
N GLY A 172 3.30 15.53 16.76
CA GLY A 172 3.36 16.57 15.72
C GLY A 172 3.17 16.03 14.31
N GLY A 173 3.67 14.84 14.02
CA GLY A 173 3.52 14.19 12.72
C GLY A 173 2.06 13.98 12.29
N PHE A 174 1.09 13.94 13.20
CA PHE A 174 -0.33 13.90 12.86
C PHE A 174 -0.86 15.16 12.18
N LEU A 175 -0.19 16.31 12.35
CA LEU A 175 -0.56 17.55 11.64
C LEU A 175 -0.37 17.44 10.11
N VAL A 176 0.46 16.51 9.66
CA VAL A 176 0.70 16.28 8.23
C VAL A 176 -0.59 15.87 7.51
N TYR A 177 -1.55 15.24 8.20
CA TYR A 177 -2.86 14.89 7.63
C TYR A 177 -3.72 16.10 7.24
N LEU A 178 -3.42 17.31 7.77
CA LEU A 178 -4.11 18.53 7.37
C LEU A 178 -3.93 18.88 5.88
N VAL A 179 -2.95 18.26 5.20
CA VAL A 179 -2.79 18.35 3.73
C VAL A 179 -4.02 17.88 2.98
N ALA A 180 -4.87 17.07 3.60
CA ALA A 180 -6.14 16.65 3.02
C ALA A 180 -7.09 17.83 2.73
N PHE A 181 -7.05 18.90 3.53
CA PHE A 181 -7.94 20.05 3.33
C PHE A 181 -7.63 20.87 2.07
N PRO A 182 -6.36 21.25 1.75
CA PRO A 182 -6.05 21.85 0.46
C PRO A 182 -6.41 20.92 -0.73
N ILE A 183 -6.18 19.60 -0.60
CA ILE A 183 -6.58 18.63 -1.63
C ILE A 183 -8.10 18.59 -1.77
N TRP A 184 -8.83 18.57 -0.65
CA TRP A 184 -10.29 18.65 -0.62
C TRP A 184 -10.83 19.93 -1.29
N LEU A 185 -10.20 21.08 -1.03
CA LEU A 185 -10.55 22.33 -1.69
C LEU A 185 -10.31 22.25 -3.20
N ALA A 186 -9.19 21.68 -3.63
CA ALA A 186 -8.91 21.44 -5.05
C ALA A 186 -9.95 20.49 -5.68
N MET A 187 -10.41 19.47 -4.94
CA MET A 187 -11.49 18.60 -5.40
C MET A 187 -12.82 19.36 -5.59
N LEU A 188 -13.16 20.26 -4.66
CA LEU A 188 -14.35 21.08 -4.78
C LEU A 188 -14.32 21.94 -6.05
N LEU A 189 -13.15 22.51 -6.37
CA LEU A 189 -12.98 23.43 -7.49
C LEU A 189 -12.87 22.72 -8.84
N PHE A 190 -12.20 21.57 -8.90
CA PHE A 190 -11.80 20.97 -10.18
C PHE A 190 -12.51 19.66 -10.52
N LEU A 191 -13.05 18.91 -9.54
CA LEU A 191 -13.73 17.66 -9.85
C LEU A 191 -15.22 17.88 -10.16
N PHE A 192 -15.73 17.12 -11.11
CA PHE A 192 -17.14 17.08 -11.47
C PHE A 192 -17.68 15.65 -11.40
N GLU A 193 -19.01 15.50 -11.29
CA GLU A 193 -19.62 14.17 -11.35
C GLU A 193 -19.63 13.70 -12.81
N PRO A 194 -19.03 12.55 -13.14
CA PRO A 194 -19.10 12.05 -14.51
C PRO A 194 -20.55 11.74 -14.90
N LYS A 195 -20.92 12.07 -16.13
CA LYS A 195 -22.22 11.65 -16.66
C LYS A 195 -22.23 10.12 -16.72
N ALA A 196 -23.22 9.50 -16.09
CA ALA A 196 -23.38 8.05 -16.13
C ALA A 196 -23.53 7.60 -17.60
N THR A 197 -22.47 7.12 -18.20
CA THR A 197 -22.55 6.39 -19.46
C THR A 197 -23.17 5.05 -19.10
N LYS A 198 -24.46 4.86 -19.41
CA LYS A 198 -25.09 3.54 -19.29
C LYS A 198 -24.23 2.57 -20.08
N PRO A 199 -23.85 1.42 -19.48
CA PRO A 199 -23.14 0.40 -20.25
C PRO A 199 -24.04 -0.06 -21.40
N GLU A 200 -23.74 0.33 -22.61
CA GLU A 200 -24.45 -0.14 -23.82
C GLU A 200 -24.35 -1.65 -24.02
N SER A 201 -23.46 -2.31 -23.26
CA SER A 201 -23.17 -3.73 -23.46
C SER A 201 -24.08 -4.71 -22.72
N ALA A 202 -24.98 -4.24 -21.83
CA ALA A 202 -25.86 -5.16 -21.10
C ALA A 202 -27.11 -5.55 -21.90
N ALA A 203 -27.49 -4.79 -22.92
CA ALA A 203 -28.69 -5.02 -23.72
C ALA A 203 -28.48 -5.90 -24.96
N ALA A 204 -27.23 -6.08 -25.42
CA ALA A 204 -26.91 -6.83 -26.65
C ALA A 204 -26.59 -8.32 -26.45
N ALA A 205 -26.41 -8.79 -25.20
CA ALA A 205 -26.12 -10.18 -24.91
C ALA A 205 -27.39 -10.94 -24.49
N GLY A 206 -28.30 -11.16 -25.42
CA GLY A 206 -29.51 -11.98 -25.23
C GLY A 206 -29.25 -13.50 -25.04
N ALA A 207 -28.01 -13.93 -24.83
CA ALA A 207 -27.67 -15.28 -24.43
C ALA A 207 -27.14 -15.25 -22.98
N ARG A 208 -27.94 -15.74 -22.02
CA ARG A 208 -27.44 -16.11 -20.69
C ARG A 208 -26.48 -17.29 -20.84
N VAL A 209 -25.23 -17.02 -21.22
CA VAL A 209 -24.15 -18.00 -21.06
C VAL A 209 -24.01 -18.22 -19.55
N ALA A 210 -24.24 -19.43 -19.08
CA ALA A 210 -24.09 -19.79 -17.68
C ALA A 210 -22.68 -19.39 -17.22
N LYS A 211 -22.60 -18.48 -16.26
CA LYS A 211 -21.28 -18.06 -15.73
C LYS A 211 -20.61 -19.28 -15.11
N PRO A 212 -19.32 -19.53 -15.40
CA PRO A 212 -18.59 -20.63 -14.78
C PRO A 212 -18.64 -20.49 -13.25
N PRO A 213 -18.60 -21.59 -12.48
CA PRO A 213 -18.58 -21.53 -11.03
C PRO A 213 -17.38 -20.72 -10.53
N PHE A 214 -17.55 -20.02 -9.40
CA PHE A 214 -16.46 -19.23 -8.82
C PHE A 214 -15.30 -20.13 -8.39
N PRO A 215 -14.05 -19.86 -8.79
CA PRO A 215 -12.90 -20.73 -8.51
C PRO A 215 -12.40 -20.56 -7.06
N LEU A 216 -13.05 -21.20 -6.09
CA LEU A 216 -12.73 -21.10 -4.66
C LEU A 216 -11.28 -21.45 -4.35
N GLY A 217 -10.71 -22.50 -4.98
CA GLY A 217 -9.31 -22.87 -4.78
C GLY A 217 -8.33 -21.76 -5.18
N ALA A 218 -8.60 -21.06 -6.31
CA ALA A 218 -7.82 -19.91 -6.71
C ALA A 218 -7.99 -18.73 -5.75
N ALA A 219 -9.20 -18.52 -5.21
CA ALA A 219 -9.49 -17.48 -4.24
C ALA A 219 -8.71 -17.68 -2.93
N VAL A 220 -8.71 -18.90 -2.39
CA VAL A 220 -7.94 -19.26 -1.19
C VAL A 220 -6.44 -19.10 -1.44
N LEU A 221 -5.93 -19.59 -2.56
CA LEU A 221 -4.51 -19.48 -2.91
C LEU A 221 -4.08 -17.99 -3.04
N VAL A 222 -4.87 -17.18 -3.74
CA VAL A 222 -4.57 -15.75 -3.91
C VAL A 222 -4.68 -15.04 -2.57
N GLY A 223 -5.71 -15.31 -1.77
CA GLY A 223 -5.88 -14.72 -0.46
C GLY A 223 -4.71 -15.05 0.48
N ALA A 224 -4.36 -16.32 0.62
CA ALA A 224 -3.29 -16.76 1.51
C ALA A 224 -1.91 -16.21 1.10
N MET A 225 -1.58 -16.28 -0.20
CA MET A 225 -0.29 -15.77 -0.70
C MET A 225 -0.20 -14.26 -0.58
N THR A 226 -1.30 -13.54 -0.85
CA THR A 226 -1.34 -12.08 -0.72
C THR A 226 -1.23 -11.65 0.75
N LEU A 227 -1.97 -12.30 1.65
CA LEU A 227 -1.91 -12.06 3.08
C LEU A 227 -0.47 -12.23 3.60
N PHE A 228 0.13 -13.39 3.32
CA PHE A 228 1.50 -13.70 3.72
C PHE A 228 2.51 -12.67 3.17
N SER A 229 2.42 -12.36 1.88
CA SER A 229 3.32 -11.38 1.25
C SER A 229 3.14 -9.98 1.81
N ALA A 230 1.90 -9.58 2.10
CA ALA A 230 1.59 -8.29 2.70
C ALA A 230 2.12 -8.19 4.14
N MET A 231 1.99 -9.25 4.95
CA MET A 231 2.57 -9.29 6.30
C MET A 231 4.08 -9.00 6.24
N LEU A 232 4.82 -9.61 5.32
CA LEU A 232 6.26 -9.37 5.15
C LEU A 232 6.57 -7.97 4.58
N TYR A 233 5.76 -7.50 3.64
CA TYR A 233 5.89 -6.18 3.03
C TYR A 233 5.80 -5.05 4.07
N TYR A 234 4.88 -5.17 5.03
CA TYR A 234 4.65 -4.14 6.04
C TYR A 234 5.58 -4.21 7.26
N VAL A 235 6.43 -5.25 7.41
CA VAL A 235 7.39 -5.38 8.52
C VAL A 235 8.20 -4.09 8.70
N PHE A 236 8.85 -3.62 7.65
CA PHE A 236 9.69 -2.41 7.73
C PHE A 236 8.85 -1.13 7.86
N ILE A 237 7.77 -0.99 7.07
CA ILE A 237 6.95 0.23 7.04
C ILE A 237 6.37 0.57 8.42
N VAL A 238 6.10 -0.45 9.23
CA VAL A 238 5.49 -0.26 10.57
C VAL A 238 6.54 -0.25 11.67
N ASN A 239 7.53 -1.14 11.61
CA ASN A 239 8.45 -1.36 12.74
C ASN A 239 9.88 -0.85 12.48
N GLY A 240 10.13 -0.23 11.33
CA GLY A 240 11.49 0.18 10.95
C GLY A 240 12.10 1.24 11.88
N SER A 241 11.31 2.16 12.44
CA SER A 241 11.82 3.14 13.41
C SER A 241 12.34 2.50 14.69
N LEU A 242 11.82 1.32 15.07
CA LEU A 242 12.31 0.56 16.22
C LEU A 242 13.68 -0.03 15.96
N VAL A 243 13.95 -0.48 14.73
CA VAL A 243 15.29 -0.94 14.33
C VAL A 243 16.29 0.23 14.30
N PHE A 244 15.87 1.42 13.86
CA PHE A 244 16.69 2.62 13.95
C PHE A 244 17.06 2.93 15.40
N ALA A 245 16.11 2.78 16.33
CA ALA A 245 16.36 2.97 17.76
C ALA A 245 17.40 1.97 18.33
N GLU A 246 17.40 0.71 17.87
CA GLU A 246 18.39 -0.32 18.26
C GLU A 246 19.81 -0.01 17.77
N VAL A 247 19.98 0.74 16.67
CA VAL A 247 21.28 1.22 16.19
C VAL A 247 21.60 2.64 16.67
N GLY A 248 20.87 3.14 17.68
CA GLY A 248 21.16 4.41 18.37
C GLY A 248 20.51 5.66 17.74
N VAL A 249 19.61 5.51 16.76
CA VAL A 249 18.88 6.65 16.14
C VAL A 249 17.46 6.68 16.70
N THR A 250 17.20 7.56 17.64
CA THR A 250 15.90 7.68 18.34
C THR A 250 15.11 8.93 17.94
N ASP A 251 15.76 9.93 17.33
CA ASP A 251 15.09 11.15 16.87
C ASP A 251 14.26 10.88 15.60
N PRO A 252 12.94 11.15 15.59
CA PRO A 252 12.09 10.92 14.43
C PRO A 252 12.52 11.69 13.18
N GLY A 253 13.10 12.89 13.33
CA GLY A 253 13.63 13.70 12.23
C GLY A 253 14.78 13.00 11.55
N GLN A 254 15.76 12.50 12.32
CA GLN A 254 16.89 11.72 11.78
C GLN A 254 16.42 10.42 11.12
N VAL A 255 15.46 9.70 11.72
CA VAL A 255 14.88 8.49 11.11
C VAL A 255 14.25 8.84 9.74
N GLY A 256 13.54 9.96 9.64
CA GLY A 256 12.97 10.46 8.40
C GLY A 256 14.04 10.73 7.33
N GLU A 257 15.07 11.48 7.66
CA GLU A 257 16.16 11.83 6.75
C GLU A 257 16.96 10.60 6.28
N LEU A 258 17.31 9.72 7.20
CA LEU A 258 18.08 8.51 6.90
C LEU A 258 17.32 7.50 6.03
N SER A 259 15.98 7.50 6.12
CA SER A 259 15.11 6.64 5.33
C SER A 259 14.76 7.22 3.95
N ALA A 260 14.99 8.50 3.72
CA ALA A 260 14.58 9.22 2.51
C ALA A 260 15.17 8.61 1.22
N ILE A 261 16.50 8.47 1.16
CA ILE A 261 17.17 7.88 -0.01
C ILE A 261 16.80 6.41 -0.20
N PRO A 262 16.87 5.52 0.83
CA PRO A 262 16.41 4.14 0.69
C PRO A 262 14.99 4.01 0.12
N THR A 263 14.05 4.84 0.53
CA THR A 263 12.65 4.80 0.03
C THR A 263 12.56 4.97 -1.48
N LEU A 264 13.44 5.74 -2.10
CA LEU A 264 13.45 5.90 -3.55
C LEU A 264 13.83 4.62 -4.31
N PHE A 265 14.46 3.65 -3.66
CA PHE A 265 14.80 2.35 -4.28
C PHE A 265 13.55 1.51 -4.62
N ILE A 266 12.37 1.86 -4.14
CA ILE A 266 11.09 1.33 -4.65
C ILE A 266 10.98 1.51 -6.16
N ILE A 267 11.49 2.62 -6.72
CA ILE A 267 11.50 2.89 -8.17
C ILE A 267 12.35 1.84 -8.89
N VAL A 268 13.52 1.52 -8.33
CA VAL A 268 14.37 0.45 -8.87
C VAL A 268 13.63 -0.89 -8.86
N GLY A 269 12.90 -1.20 -7.77
CA GLY A 269 12.08 -2.39 -7.69
C GLY A 269 10.97 -2.44 -8.75
N ALA A 270 10.26 -1.34 -8.98
CA ALA A 270 9.27 -1.23 -10.04
C ALA A 270 9.87 -1.45 -11.44
N PHE A 271 11.09 -0.98 -11.65
CA PHE A 271 11.84 -1.24 -12.89
C PHE A 271 12.25 -2.71 -13.01
N CYS A 272 12.72 -3.35 -11.93
CA CYS A 272 13.02 -4.78 -11.90
C CYS A 272 11.79 -5.63 -12.23
N PHE A 273 10.62 -5.28 -11.67
CA PHE A 273 9.35 -5.93 -12.06
C PHE A 273 9.11 -5.83 -13.56
N ARG A 274 9.34 -4.67 -14.17
CA ARG A 274 9.17 -4.47 -15.62
C ARG A 274 10.12 -5.34 -16.43
N LEU A 275 11.36 -5.51 -16.00
CA LEU A 275 12.35 -6.39 -16.65
C LEU A 275 11.95 -7.87 -16.54
N LEU A 276 11.29 -8.24 -15.44
CA LEU A 276 10.84 -9.61 -15.20
C LEU A 276 9.47 -9.94 -15.80
N ALA A 277 8.79 -8.98 -16.43
CA ALA A 277 7.41 -9.13 -16.92
C ALA A 277 7.22 -10.29 -17.92
N GLY A 278 8.28 -10.70 -18.65
CA GLY A 278 8.26 -11.85 -19.56
C GLY A 278 8.58 -13.21 -18.90
N ARG A 279 8.91 -13.23 -17.61
CA ARG A 279 9.26 -14.46 -16.87
C ARG A 279 8.00 -15.12 -16.28
N SER A 280 8.12 -16.39 -15.91
CA SER A 280 7.03 -17.13 -15.27
C SER A 280 6.65 -16.55 -13.91
N ASN A 281 5.39 -16.71 -13.48
CA ASN A 281 4.91 -16.21 -12.19
C ASN A 281 5.76 -16.69 -10.99
N PRO A 282 6.19 -17.96 -10.86
CA PRO A 282 7.05 -18.38 -9.77
C PRO A 282 8.37 -17.62 -9.71
N VAL A 283 8.99 -17.33 -10.87
CA VAL A 283 10.24 -16.54 -10.93
C VAL A 283 10.00 -15.10 -10.47
N GLN A 284 8.91 -14.47 -10.87
CA GLN A 284 8.58 -13.10 -10.43
C GLN A 284 8.31 -13.04 -8.91
N ILE A 285 7.55 -14.03 -8.38
CA ILE A 285 7.28 -14.15 -6.94
C ILE A 285 8.57 -14.40 -6.16
N ALA A 286 9.41 -15.32 -6.63
CA ALA A 286 10.70 -15.60 -6.00
C ALA A 286 11.63 -14.39 -6.02
N ALA A 287 11.64 -13.60 -7.10
CA ALA A 287 12.45 -12.40 -7.21
C ALA A 287 12.05 -11.37 -6.15
N PHE A 288 10.74 -11.05 -6.02
CA PHE A 288 10.34 -10.06 -5.02
C PHE A 288 10.49 -10.56 -3.58
N LEU A 289 10.06 -11.81 -3.27
CA LEU A 289 10.19 -12.36 -1.92
C LEU A 289 11.65 -12.57 -1.52
N GLY A 290 12.49 -13.02 -2.45
CA GLY A 290 13.91 -13.22 -2.22
C GLY A 290 14.64 -11.91 -1.95
N THR A 291 14.38 -10.86 -2.75
CA THR A 291 15.00 -9.54 -2.54
C THR A 291 14.47 -8.88 -1.26
N LEU A 292 13.16 -8.95 -1.02
CA LEU A 292 12.55 -8.45 0.21
C LEU A 292 13.12 -9.17 1.45
N GLY A 293 13.17 -10.51 1.40
CA GLY A 293 13.68 -11.34 2.48
C GLY A 293 15.17 -11.11 2.75
N LEU A 294 15.98 -10.97 1.70
CA LEU A 294 17.41 -10.62 1.84
C LEU A 294 17.57 -9.26 2.53
N GLY A 295 16.78 -8.25 2.10
CA GLY A 295 16.81 -6.93 2.74
C GLY A 295 16.39 -6.98 4.21
N LEU A 296 15.29 -7.70 4.54
CA LEU A 296 14.85 -7.85 5.93
C LEU A 296 15.89 -8.59 6.79
N ALA A 297 16.48 -9.66 6.29
CA ALA A 297 17.53 -10.36 6.99
C ALA A 297 18.77 -9.46 7.20
N ALA A 298 19.18 -8.73 6.16
CA ALA A 298 20.31 -7.80 6.23
C ALA A 298 20.08 -6.68 7.26
N ILE A 299 18.85 -6.14 7.35
CA ILE A 299 18.44 -5.17 8.40
C ILE A 299 18.68 -5.78 9.79
N GLY A 300 18.29 -7.04 9.97
CA GLY A 300 18.45 -7.74 11.24
C GLY A 300 19.91 -8.02 11.64
N PHE A 301 20.88 -7.89 10.73
CA PHE A 301 22.33 -8.02 10.99
C PHE A 301 23.07 -6.68 10.96
N ALA A 302 22.39 -5.56 10.81
CA ALA A 302 23.02 -4.26 10.75
C ALA A 302 23.53 -3.84 12.15
N HIS A 303 24.79 -3.49 12.26
CA HIS A 303 25.40 -3.04 13.51
C HIS A 303 25.53 -1.53 13.62
N ASP A 304 25.36 -0.83 12.51
CA ASP A 304 25.42 0.63 12.42
C ASP A 304 24.42 1.19 11.42
N VAL A 305 24.26 2.49 11.44
CA VAL A 305 23.32 3.23 10.58
C VAL A 305 23.63 3.05 9.09
N GLN A 306 24.91 2.94 8.71
CA GLN A 306 25.31 2.82 7.31
C GLN A 306 24.91 1.45 6.74
N GLN A 307 25.19 0.37 7.50
CA GLN A 307 24.75 -0.98 7.14
C GLN A 307 23.24 -1.07 7.07
N LEU A 308 22.54 -0.47 8.05
CA LEU A 308 21.07 -0.41 8.05
C LEU A 308 20.54 0.27 6.79
N ARG A 309 21.08 1.42 6.39
CA ARG A 309 20.67 2.12 5.16
C ARG A 309 20.90 1.31 3.89
N LEU A 310 22.03 0.61 3.78
CA LEU A 310 22.30 -0.27 2.64
C LEU A 310 21.32 -1.45 2.59
N ALA A 311 21.04 -2.08 3.73
CA ALA A 311 20.05 -3.14 3.85
C ALA A 311 18.64 -2.66 3.47
N LEU A 312 18.29 -1.44 3.86
CA LEU A 312 17.03 -0.80 3.47
C LEU A 312 16.91 -0.61 1.96
N CYS A 313 17.98 -0.22 1.26
CA CYS A 313 17.93 -0.11 -0.20
C CYS A 313 17.53 -1.45 -0.85
N ILE A 314 18.11 -2.57 -0.36
CA ILE A 314 17.75 -3.91 -0.86
C ILE A 314 16.29 -4.25 -0.54
N GLN A 315 15.86 -4.00 0.70
CA GLN A 315 14.47 -4.24 1.13
C GLN A 315 13.47 -3.44 0.28
N GLN A 316 13.75 -2.17 -0.01
CA GLN A 316 12.89 -1.30 -0.82
C GLN A 316 12.82 -1.72 -2.29
N ILE A 317 13.88 -2.30 -2.86
CA ILE A 317 13.83 -2.92 -4.19
C ILE A 317 12.82 -4.07 -4.18
N GLY A 318 12.87 -4.96 -3.20
CA GLY A 318 11.90 -6.04 -3.02
C GLY A 318 10.46 -5.51 -2.87
N ALA A 319 10.28 -4.50 -2.04
CA ALA A 319 8.99 -3.85 -1.82
C ALA A 319 8.41 -3.24 -3.11
N GLY A 320 9.24 -2.62 -3.94
CA GLY A 320 8.83 -2.03 -5.22
C GLY A 320 8.34 -3.06 -6.25
N MET A 321 8.82 -4.31 -6.17
CA MET A 321 8.33 -5.42 -7.00
C MET A 321 7.04 -6.06 -6.46
N ALA A 322 6.77 -5.99 -5.15
CA ALA A 322 5.76 -6.80 -4.46
C ALA A 322 4.34 -6.58 -5.00
N VAL A 323 3.82 -5.36 -4.91
CA VAL A 323 2.43 -5.04 -5.27
C VAL A 323 2.13 -5.35 -6.74
N PRO A 324 2.92 -4.87 -7.73
CA PRO A 324 2.63 -5.15 -9.12
C PRO A 324 2.75 -6.65 -9.47
N THR A 325 3.68 -7.39 -8.85
CA THR A 325 3.80 -8.84 -9.03
C THR A 325 2.57 -9.58 -8.50
N LEU A 326 2.12 -9.25 -7.30
CA LEU A 326 0.96 -9.90 -6.68
C LEU A 326 -0.33 -9.61 -7.45
N ILE A 327 -0.53 -8.38 -7.93
CA ILE A 327 -1.69 -8.01 -8.76
C ILE A 327 -1.67 -8.76 -10.08
N ALA A 328 -0.54 -8.73 -10.80
CA ALA A 328 -0.40 -9.41 -12.08
C ALA A 328 -0.64 -10.92 -11.93
N TRP A 329 -0.05 -11.53 -10.91
CA TRP A 329 -0.23 -12.96 -10.62
C TRP A 329 -1.69 -13.29 -10.25
N ALA A 330 -2.34 -12.52 -9.37
CA ALA A 330 -3.72 -12.74 -8.97
C ALA A 330 -4.66 -12.70 -10.17
N GLN A 331 -4.48 -11.75 -11.09
CA GLN A 331 -5.28 -11.63 -12.31
C GLN A 331 -5.19 -12.85 -13.21
N THR A 332 -4.08 -13.60 -13.19
CA THR A 332 -3.93 -14.84 -13.97
C THR A 332 -4.70 -16.03 -13.38
N LYS A 333 -5.14 -15.93 -12.12
CA LYS A 333 -5.84 -17.03 -11.41
C LYS A 333 -7.36 -16.99 -11.58
N PHE A 334 -7.91 -15.87 -12.04
CA PHE A 334 -9.36 -15.71 -12.18
C PHE A 334 -9.75 -15.55 -13.66
N PRO A 335 -10.80 -16.29 -14.13
CA PRO A 335 -11.41 -16.03 -15.43
C PRO A 335 -11.96 -14.59 -15.46
N PHE A 336 -12.15 -14.06 -16.67
CA PHE A 336 -12.56 -12.67 -16.87
C PHE A 336 -13.80 -12.28 -16.07
N GLU A 337 -14.80 -13.17 -16.03
CA GLU A 337 -16.10 -12.99 -15.36
C GLU A 337 -15.98 -12.84 -13.83
N HIS A 338 -14.91 -13.38 -13.26
CA HIS A 338 -14.66 -13.41 -11.81
C HIS A 338 -13.50 -12.52 -11.35
N ARG A 339 -12.82 -11.82 -12.27
CA ARG A 339 -11.68 -10.95 -11.93
C ARG A 339 -12.01 -9.88 -10.89
N GLY A 340 -13.18 -9.24 -11.01
CA GLY A 340 -13.59 -8.22 -10.03
C GLY A 340 -13.69 -8.78 -8.61
N ARG A 341 -14.35 -9.93 -8.44
CA ARG A 341 -14.43 -10.62 -7.13
C ARG A 341 -13.07 -11.08 -6.64
N GLY A 342 -12.25 -11.63 -7.55
CA GLY A 342 -10.90 -12.09 -7.23
C GLY A 342 -9.99 -10.95 -6.77
N MET A 343 -10.08 -9.79 -7.40
CA MET A 343 -9.32 -8.59 -6.99
C MET A 343 -9.84 -7.99 -5.68
N GLY A 344 -11.14 -8.13 -5.38
CA GLY A 344 -11.68 -7.80 -4.06
C GLY A 344 -11.06 -8.66 -2.95
N ILE A 345 -10.95 -9.99 -3.17
CA ILE A 345 -10.28 -10.91 -2.23
C ILE A 345 -8.80 -10.54 -2.07
N TRP A 346 -8.11 -10.25 -3.18
CA TRP A 346 -6.72 -9.79 -3.16
C TRP A 346 -6.57 -8.52 -2.30
N SER A 347 -7.41 -7.53 -2.52
CA SER A 347 -7.38 -6.26 -1.76
C SER A 347 -7.64 -6.48 -0.27
N SER A 348 -8.69 -7.23 0.07
CA SER A 348 -8.99 -7.57 1.48
C SER A 348 -7.84 -8.31 2.14
N ALA A 349 -7.24 -9.29 1.46
CA ALA A 349 -6.10 -10.05 2.00
C ALA A 349 -4.86 -9.17 2.16
N PHE A 350 -4.60 -8.23 1.23
CA PHE A 350 -3.46 -7.32 1.30
C PHE A 350 -3.55 -6.38 2.50
N PHE A 351 -4.71 -5.73 2.68
CA PHE A 351 -4.92 -4.81 3.80
C PHE A 351 -5.09 -5.54 5.15
N LEU A 352 -5.64 -6.76 5.14
CA LEU A 352 -5.63 -7.61 6.33
C LEU A 352 -4.20 -7.99 6.72
N GLY A 353 -3.32 -8.28 5.76
CA GLY A 353 -1.90 -8.54 5.98
C GLY A 353 -1.18 -7.31 6.56
N GLN A 354 -1.55 -6.11 6.12
CA GLN A 354 -1.08 -4.86 6.74
C GLN A 354 -1.42 -4.82 8.22
N PHE A 355 -2.68 -5.10 8.58
CA PHE A 355 -3.13 -5.04 9.97
C PHE A 355 -2.52 -6.13 10.85
N VAL A 356 -2.34 -7.34 10.33
CA VAL A 356 -1.79 -8.50 11.09
C VAL A 356 -0.27 -8.44 11.21
N SER A 357 0.42 -7.74 10.30
CA SER A 357 1.90 -7.66 10.26
C SER A 357 2.54 -7.29 11.61
N PRO A 358 2.09 -6.26 12.35
CA PRO A 358 2.66 -5.91 13.64
C PRO A 358 2.52 -7.01 14.69
N ALA A 359 1.40 -7.72 14.71
CA ALA A 359 1.20 -8.84 15.63
C ALA A 359 2.19 -9.99 15.35
N MET A 360 2.44 -10.30 14.07
CA MET A 360 3.47 -11.26 13.68
C MET A 360 4.86 -10.78 14.12
N VAL A 361 5.21 -9.52 13.87
CA VAL A 361 6.52 -8.96 14.25
C VAL A 361 6.69 -8.95 15.76
N HIS A 362 5.65 -8.63 16.52
CA HIS A 362 5.69 -8.70 17.99
C HIS A 362 6.01 -10.11 18.49
N GLN A 363 5.39 -11.16 17.91
CA GLN A 363 5.76 -12.53 18.25
C GLN A 363 7.21 -12.84 17.90
N PHE A 364 7.68 -12.39 16.73
CA PHE A 364 9.10 -12.58 16.33
C PHE A 364 10.07 -11.82 17.22
N ASP A 365 9.69 -10.64 17.74
CA ASP A 365 10.48 -9.87 18.70
C ASP A 365 10.64 -10.64 20.03
N LEU A 366 9.57 -11.26 20.51
CA LEU A 366 9.62 -12.12 21.71
C LEU A 366 10.53 -13.34 21.53
N PHE A 367 10.53 -13.98 20.35
CA PHE A 367 11.41 -15.11 20.05
C PHE A 367 12.83 -14.69 19.72
N GLY A 368 13.00 -13.58 19.01
CA GLY A 368 14.30 -13.08 18.53
C GLY A 368 15.06 -12.26 19.55
N GLY A 369 14.40 -11.87 20.66
CA GLY A 369 14.98 -11.07 21.75
C GLY A 369 15.28 -9.61 21.41
N SER A 370 14.97 -9.17 20.19
CA SER A 370 15.14 -7.80 19.70
C SER A 370 14.36 -7.56 18.43
N MET A 371 14.11 -6.32 18.09
CA MET A 371 13.44 -5.96 16.82
C MET A 371 14.30 -6.39 15.61
N GLN A 372 15.62 -6.26 15.68
CA GLN A 372 16.53 -6.83 14.66
C GLN A 372 16.39 -8.35 14.55
N GLY A 373 16.20 -9.06 15.67
CA GLY A 373 15.89 -10.48 15.70
C GLY A 373 14.60 -10.82 14.96
N ALA A 374 13.55 -10.02 15.16
CA ALA A 374 12.28 -10.16 14.43
C ALA A 374 12.46 -9.99 12.92
N PHE A 375 13.22 -9.01 12.48
CA PHE A 375 13.52 -8.77 11.07
C PHE A 375 14.33 -9.92 10.45
N ARG A 376 15.31 -10.50 11.18
CA ARG A 376 16.03 -11.71 10.73
C ARG A 376 15.08 -12.88 10.51
N LEU A 377 14.20 -13.15 11.44
CA LEU A 377 13.20 -14.23 11.33
C LEU A 377 12.28 -14.02 10.14
N ALA A 378 11.72 -12.82 9.98
CA ALA A 378 10.89 -12.46 8.83
C ALA A 378 11.63 -12.64 7.50
N GLY A 379 12.90 -12.21 7.45
CA GLY A 379 13.77 -12.37 6.28
C GLY A 379 14.03 -13.82 5.93
N PHE A 380 14.37 -14.65 6.91
CA PHE A 380 14.61 -16.09 6.68
C PHE A 380 13.34 -16.83 6.26
N ILE A 381 12.17 -16.49 6.80
CA ILE A 381 10.88 -17.05 6.35
C ILE A 381 10.63 -16.69 4.89
N ALA A 382 10.84 -15.42 4.49
CA ALA A 382 10.69 -15.01 3.11
C ALA A 382 11.65 -15.75 2.17
N LEU A 383 12.90 -15.94 2.56
CA LEU A 383 13.91 -16.68 1.79
C LEU A 383 13.58 -18.16 1.70
N ALA A 384 13.11 -18.79 2.77
CA ALA A 384 12.68 -20.19 2.76
C ALA A 384 11.49 -20.42 1.78
N VAL A 385 10.50 -19.52 1.79
CA VAL A 385 9.38 -19.57 0.84
C VAL A 385 9.86 -19.33 -0.60
N THR A 386 10.85 -18.45 -0.81
CA THR A 386 11.48 -18.22 -2.11
C THR A 386 12.10 -19.49 -2.67
N VAL A 387 12.90 -20.21 -1.84
CA VAL A 387 13.49 -21.49 -2.23
C VAL A 387 12.41 -22.53 -2.54
N GLY A 388 11.38 -22.61 -1.70
CA GLY A 388 10.23 -23.50 -1.93
C GLY A 388 9.50 -23.21 -3.25
N ALA A 389 9.30 -21.93 -3.57
CA ALA A 389 8.63 -21.52 -4.81
C ALA A 389 9.45 -21.89 -6.07
N LEU A 390 10.77 -21.85 -5.98
CA LEU A 390 11.68 -22.25 -7.07
C LEU A 390 11.83 -23.77 -7.19
N ALA A 391 11.73 -24.49 -6.05
CA ALA A 391 11.85 -25.96 -6.03
C ALA A 391 10.59 -26.68 -6.54
N LEU A 392 9.42 -26.00 -6.53
CA LEU A 392 8.21 -26.57 -7.10
C LEU A 392 8.40 -26.75 -8.61
N PRO A 393 8.21 -27.98 -9.17
CA PRO A 393 8.40 -28.21 -10.60
C PRO A 393 7.51 -27.27 -11.38
N LEU A 394 8.09 -26.53 -12.32
CA LEU A 394 7.40 -25.67 -13.27
C LEU A 394 6.45 -26.57 -14.08
N ARG A 395 5.27 -26.87 -13.58
CA ARG A 395 4.20 -27.42 -14.40
C ARG A 395 3.93 -26.41 -15.50
N ARG A 396 4.42 -26.72 -16.70
CA ARG A 396 4.11 -26.01 -17.93
C ARG A 396 2.59 -25.85 -17.95
N SER A 397 2.10 -24.65 -17.88
CA SER A 397 0.70 -24.33 -18.20
C SER A 397 0.51 -24.86 -19.63
N SER A 398 -0.29 -25.91 -19.77
CA SER A 398 -0.71 -26.38 -21.10
C SER A 398 -1.34 -25.16 -21.79
N PRO A 399 -0.96 -24.87 -23.05
CA PRO A 399 -1.62 -23.78 -23.78
C PRO A 399 -3.10 -24.13 -23.87
N LEU A 400 -3.95 -23.14 -23.57
CA LEU A 400 -5.39 -23.27 -23.81
C LEU A 400 -5.59 -23.74 -25.25
N PRO A 401 -6.45 -24.73 -25.51
CA PRO A 401 -6.74 -25.17 -26.86
C PRO A 401 -7.20 -23.95 -27.66
N SER A 402 -6.46 -23.62 -28.72
CA SER A 402 -6.86 -22.61 -29.68
C SER A 402 -8.25 -22.98 -30.18
N ALA A 403 -9.23 -22.13 -29.99
CA ALA A 403 -10.52 -22.21 -30.64
C ALA A 403 -10.23 -22.24 -32.17
N LYS A 404 -10.34 -23.39 -32.76
CA LYS A 404 -10.35 -23.54 -34.23
C LYS A 404 -11.61 -22.86 -34.72
N SER A 405 -11.40 -21.97 -35.65
CA SER A 405 -12.33 -21.24 -36.53
C SER A 405 -13.61 -21.96 -36.87
#